data_a59cb0a799ec46dd01857c5c0dfe2da4
#
_entry.id   a59cb0a799ec46dd01857c5c0dfe2da4
#
_cell.length_a   1.000
_cell.length_b   1.000
_cell.length_c   1.000
_cell.angle_alpha   90.00
_cell.angle_beta   90.00
_cell.angle_gamma   90.00
#
_symmetry.space_group_name_H-M   'P 1'
#
loop_
_entity.id
_entity.type
_entity.pdbx_description
1 polymer ?
#
loop_
_entity_poly.entity_id
_entity_poly.type
_entity_poly.pdbx_seq_one_letter_code
_entity_poly.pdbx_strand_id
1 'polypeptide(L)'
;MKRIAGFLLPALLLALTSCNSNTSTSTASDSTNAGAEQNDTTASSGSTANFKLGVQMYTFRMFSFADALNKVDSAGIKNIEAYWGQKLGDGMTGAFGPEMSTDTRNKLKQLLQSKGIQMVAMGVITPKNKAEWIKAFDLAKDFGLSYITSEPIKTQWDMVDSLAGAYGIKVAIHDHPVPNPYSHPDSVLAAVKGHPNIGACADIGHWARNGVNPVDALKMLEGHIIGAHLKDIVKFNDAQAADTVVSKGIIDLPAVLKELKRQNFNGMLSIEHESNWYHSLPDIILTKNYYDEQLNKLK
;
A
#
# COMPACT_ATOMS: atom_id res chain seq x y z
N MET A 1 51.23 33.79 18.98
CA MET A 1 50.96 33.96 20.45
C MET A 1 49.83 33.01 20.76
N LYS A 2 50.10 31.83 21.35
CA LYS A 2 49.88 31.44 22.76
C LYS A 2 48.43 31.67 23.17
N ARG A 3 47.58 30.71 23.54
CA ARG A 3 47.78 29.67 24.56
C ARG A 3 46.77 28.51 24.42
N ILE A 4 47.23 27.35 24.75
CA ILE A 4 46.73 26.07 25.15
C ILE A 4 46.14 26.13 26.59
N ALA A 5 45.03 25.41 26.82
CA ALA A 5 44.66 24.75 28.10
C ALA A 5 43.45 23.88 27.76
N GLY A 6 43.31 22.61 27.97
CA GLY A 6 43.96 21.60 28.83
C GLY A 6 43.15 21.35 30.11
N PHE A 7 42.78 20.05 30.33
CA PHE A 7 42.23 19.45 31.57
C PHE A 7 40.72 19.08 31.49
N LEU A 8 40.20 17.95 31.95
CA LEU A 8 40.70 16.65 32.48
C LEU A 8 39.42 15.78 32.60
N LEU A 9 39.54 14.48 32.36
CA LEU A 9 38.60 13.43 32.80
C LEU A 9 38.63 13.32 34.34
N PRO A 10 37.59 12.72 34.95
CA PRO A 10 37.87 11.49 35.66
C PRO A 10 36.90 10.33 35.33
N ALA A 11 37.47 9.14 35.28
CA ALA A 11 36.86 7.84 35.38
C ALA A 11 36.71 7.44 36.85
N LEU A 12 35.69 6.68 37.21
CA LEU A 12 35.62 5.83 38.42
C LEU A 12 34.49 4.82 38.20
N LEU A 13 34.74 3.59 37.98
CA LEU A 13 34.99 2.39 38.79
C LEU A 13 33.75 1.81 39.48
N LEU A 14 33.40 0.61 39.02
CA LEU A 14 33.04 -0.67 39.68
C LEU A 14 32.08 -0.69 40.88
N ALA A 15 31.09 -1.56 40.77
CA ALA A 15 30.80 -2.56 41.82
C ALA A 15 30.11 -3.80 41.22
N LEU A 16 30.75 -4.93 41.42
CA LEU A 16 30.27 -6.31 41.28
C LEU A 16 29.57 -6.74 42.58
N THR A 17 28.52 -7.53 42.49
CA THR A 17 28.13 -8.58 43.46
C THR A 17 26.86 -9.20 42.90
N SER A 18 26.48 -10.45 43.00
CA SER A 18 27.03 -11.70 43.53
C SER A 18 26.08 -12.80 43.12
N CYS A 19 26.59 -13.97 42.87
CA CYS A 19 25.91 -15.24 42.63
C CYS A 19 24.97 -15.66 43.77
N ASN A 20 23.88 -16.34 43.43
CA ASN A 20 23.44 -17.42 44.31
C ASN A 20 22.96 -18.62 43.51
N SER A 21 23.72 -19.68 43.63
CA SER A 21 23.45 -21.05 43.17
C SER A 21 22.61 -21.75 44.23
N ASN A 22 21.56 -22.46 43.81
CA ASN A 22 21.02 -23.53 44.62
C ASN A 22 20.81 -24.79 43.76
N THR A 23 21.72 -25.70 43.96
CA THR A 23 21.68 -27.11 43.60
C THR A 23 20.77 -27.86 44.60
N SER A 24 19.87 -28.69 44.09
CA SER A 24 19.31 -29.79 44.88
C SER A 24 19.13 -30.99 43.94
N THR A 25 19.92 -31.99 44.25
CA THR A 25 19.92 -33.36 43.74
C THR A 25 18.84 -34.21 44.34
N SER A 26 18.41 -35.20 43.59
CA SER A 26 17.96 -36.57 43.87
C SER A 26 16.52 -36.82 43.42
N THR A 27 16.11 -37.88 42.84
CA THR A 27 16.47 -39.28 42.71
C THR A 27 15.58 -39.89 41.65
N ALA A 28 16.07 -40.85 40.91
CA ALA A 28 15.32 -41.64 39.93
C ALA A 28 14.28 -42.53 40.63
N SER A 29 13.12 -42.66 39.99
CA SER A 29 12.33 -43.88 40.03
C SER A 29 11.59 -44.08 38.70
N ASP A 30 11.86 -45.20 38.13
CA ASP A 30 11.31 -45.82 36.95
C ASP A 30 9.82 -46.16 37.14
N SER A 31 8.97 -45.82 36.19
CA SER A 31 7.80 -46.64 35.83
C SER A 31 7.21 -46.22 34.50
N THR A 32 7.13 -47.20 33.67
CA THR A 32 6.46 -47.35 32.37
C THR A 32 5.00 -46.84 32.37
N ASN A 33 4.56 -46.14 31.35
CA ASN A 33 3.62 -46.57 30.32
C ASN A 33 2.74 -45.46 29.73
N ALA A 34 2.36 -45.68 28.51
CA ALA A 34 1.21 -45.20 27.76
C ALA A 34 1.32 -43.81 27.09
N GLY A 35 1.35 -43.87 25.79
CA GLY A 35 1.22 -42.76 24.85
C GLY A 35 -0.06 -41.96 25.05
N ALA A 36 0.14 -40.67 24.99
CA ALA A 36 -0.90 -39.72 24.66
C ALA A 36 -0.35 -38.85 23.54
N GLU A 37 -0.92 -39.01 22.38
CA GLU A 37 -0.77 -38.04 21.27
C GLU A 37 -1.18 -36.68 21.77
N GLN A 38 -0.21 -35.82 22.00
CA GLN A 38 -0.49 -34.38 22.15
C GLN A 38 -0.81 -33.86 20.75
N ASN A 39 -2.11 -33.74 20.45
CA ASN A 39 -2.60 -32.85 19.42
C ASN A 39 -2.15 -31.43 19.75
N ASP A 40 -1.07 -31.02 19.12
CA ASP A 40 -0.64 -29.62 19.11
C ASP A 40 -1.58 -28.83 18.19
N THR A 41 -2.77 -28.55 18.68
CA THR A 41 -3.66 -27.55 18.11
C THR A 41 -3.12 -26.17 18.54
N THR A 42 -2.09 -25.71 17.86
CA THR A 42 -1.82 -24.29 17.78
C THR A 42 -3.00 -23.66 17.05
N ALA A 43 -4.00 -23.25 17.83
CA ALA A 43 -5.02 -22.36 17.36
C ALA A 43 -4.33 -21.09 16.87
N SER A 44 -4.15 -20.99 15.56
CA SER A 44 -3.84 -19.75 14.89
C SER A 44 -4.86 -18.72 15.36
N SER A 45 -4.47 -17.80 16.20
CA SER A 45 -5.27 -16.62 16.54
C SER A 45 -5.56 -15.92 15.23
N GLY A 46 -6.77 -16.06 14.72
CA GLY A 46 -7.19 -15.51 13.45
C GLY A 46 -7.01 -13.99 13.48
N SER A 47 -5.95 -13.51 12.86
CA SER A 47 -5.78 -12.10 12.58
C SER A 47 -7.00 -11.62 11.82
N THR A 48 -7.76 -10.69 12.39
CA THR A 48 -8.84 -10.02 11.67
C THR A 48 -8.21 -9.26 10.50
N ALA A 49 -8.63 -9.58 9.27
CA ALA A 49 -8.17 -8.86 8.09
C ALA A 49 -8.48 -7.36 8.26
N ASN A 50 -7.45 -6.53 8.31
CA ASN A 50 -7.57 -5.10 8.57
C ASN A 50 -7.20 -4.28 7.32
N PHE A 51 -7.79 -4.66 6.18
CA PHE A 51 -7.58 -3.94 4.92
C PHE A 51 -8.29 -2.59 4.95
N LYS A 52 -7.58 -1.54 4.51
CA LYS A 52 -8.20 -0.24 4.25
C LYS A 52 -8.80 -0.25 2.85
N LEU A 53 -10.10 -0.03 2.72
CA LEU A 53 -10.71 0.21 1.41
C LEU A 53 -10.58 1.69 1.06
N GLY A 54 -10.12 1.96 -0.15
CA GLY A 54 -9.98 3.30 -0.72
C GLY A 54 -10.50 3.37 -2.14
N VAL A 55 -10.37 4.55 -2.74
CA VAL A 55 -10.62 4.78 -4.17
C VAL A 55 -9.37 5.43 -4.78
N GLN A 56 -8.89 4.88 -5.90
CA GLN A 56 -7.98 5.59 -6.79
C GLN A 56 -8.77 6.68 -7.52
N MET A 57 -8.38 7.95 -7.32
CA MET A 57 -9.16 9.11 -7.78
C MET A 57 -9.23 9.22 -9.31
N TYR A 58 -8.40 8.49 -10.04
CA TYR A 58 -8.52 8.37 -11.50
C TYR A 58 -9.87 7.81 -11.94
N THR A 59 -10.52 6.98 -11.12
CA THR A 59 -11.91 6.53 -11.28
C THR A 59 -12.88 7.70 -11.50
N PHE A 60 -12.60 8.85 -10.90
CA PHE A 60 -13.39 10.08 -10.98
C PHE A 60 -12.67 11.20 -11.75
N ARG A 61 -11.76 10.87 -12.66
CA ARG A 61 -10.93 11.85 -13.41
C ARG A 61 -11.72 12.89 -14.19
N MET A 62 -12.99 12.60 -14.53
CA MET A 62 -13.87 13.52 -15.25
C MET A 62 -14.46 14.61 -14.35
N PHE A 63 -14.25 14.51 -13.04
CA PHE A 63 -14.74 15.44 -12.05
C PHE A 63 -13.57 16.23 -11.40
N SER A 64 -13.88 17.38 -10.81
CA SER A 64 -12.90 18.04 -9.97
C SER A 64 -12.55 17.17 -8.75
N PHE A 65 -11.40 17.43 -8.13
CA PHE A 65 -10.98 16.73 -6.92
C PHE A 65 -12.03 16.86 -5.80
N ALA A 66 -12.57 18.06 -5.62
CA ALA A 66 -13.62 18.33 -4.63
C ALA A 66 -14.92 17.55 -4.94
N ASP A 67 -15.36 17.53 -6.21
CA ASP A 67 -16.54 16.75 -6.60
C ASP A 67 -16.31 15.24 -6.48
N ALA A 68 -15.10 14.77 -6.81
CA ALA A 68 -14.71 13.39 -6.63
C ALA A 68 -14.71 13.00 -5.14
N LEU A 69 -14.24 13.88 -4.22
CA LEU A 69 -14.35 13.65 -2.78
C LEU A 69 -15.80 13.56 -2.31
N ASN A 70 -16.73 14.36 -2.88
CA ASN A 70 -18.15 14.21 -2.59
C ASN A 70 -18.69 12.84 -3.00
N LYS A 71 -18.22 12.30 -4.12
CA LYS A 71 -18.59 10.94 -4.59
C LYS A 71 -18.02 9.85 -3.69
N VAL A 72 -16.75 9.95 -3.29
CA VAL A 72 -16.10 9.01 -2.35
C VAL A 72 -16.85 9.01 -1.01
N ASP A 73 -17.19 10.19 -0.48
CA ASP A 73 -17.95 10.33 0.75
C ASP A 73 -19.35 9.71 0.63
N SER A 74 -20.05 9.97 -0.48
CA SER A 74 -21.37 9.39 -0.78
C SER A 74 -21.32 7.86 -0.90
N ALA A 75 -20.20 7.28 -1.33
CA ALA A 75 -19.98 5.83 -1.32
C ALA A 75 -19.67 5.27 0.08
N GLY A 76 -19.52 6.12 1.10
CA GLY A 76 -19.14 5.72 2.45
C GLY A 76 -17.69 5.23 2.56
N ILE A 77 -16.82 5.62 1.64
CA ILE A 77 -15.38 5.29 1.65
C ILE A 77 -14.60 6.45 2.29
N LYS A 78 -13.59 6.13 3.09
CA LYS A 78 -12.85 7.12 3.88
C LYS A 78 -11.36 7.18 3.57
N ASN A 79 -10.89 6.45 2.55
CA ASN A 79 -9.51 6.54 2.10
C ASN A 79 -9.46 6.79 0.60
N ILE A 80 -8.43 7.51 0.17
CA ILE A 80 -8.18 7.76 -1.24
C ILE A 80 -6.70 7.58 -1.60
N GLU A 81 -6.48 7.27 -2.86
CA GLU A 81 -5.24 7.47 -3.57
C GLU A 81 -5.43 8.61 -4.56
N ALA A 82 -4.70 9.72 -4.38
CA ALA A 82 -4.91 10.93 -5.17
C ALA A 82 -4.38 10.76 -6.60
N TYR A 83 -5.13 11.23 -7.58
CA TYR A 83 -4.72 11.26 -8.98
C TYR A 83 -3.96 12.57 -9.29
N TRP A 84 -2.68 12.43 -9.66
CA TRP A 84 -1.84 13.57 -10.02
C TRP A 84 -2.33 14.23 -11.32
N GLY A 85 -2.56 15.55 -11.26
CA GLY A 85 -3.09 16.31 -12.39
C GLY A 85 -4.60 16.52 -12.36
N GLN A 86 -5.34 15.96 -11.40
CA GLN A 86 -6.77 16.19 -11.26
C GLN A 86 -7.06 17.66 -10.92
N LYS A 87 -7.96 18.32 -11.67
CA LYS A 87 -8.39 19.70 -11.39
C LYS A 87 -9.00 19.79 -9.99
N LEU A 88 -8.67 20.83 -9.23
CA LEU A 88 -9.05 20.91 -7.80
C LEU A 88 -10.53 21.21 -7.56
N GLY A 89 -11.08 22.24 -8.18
CA GLY A 89 -12.48 22.65 -7.93
C GLY A 89 -12.69 23.35 -6.59
N ASP A 90 -13.95 23.63 -6.23
CA ASP A 90 -14.35 24.26 -4.97
C ASP A 90 -13.59 25.59 -4.68
N GLY A 91 -13.50 26.46 -5.69
CA GLY A 91 -12.78 27.74 -5.58
C GLY A 91 -11.25 27.61 -5.55
N MET A 92 -10.70 26.41 -5.52
CA MET A 92 -9.27 26.17 -5.69
C MET A 92 -8.92 26.10 -7.17
N THR A 93 -7.88 26.82 -7.59
CA THR A 93 -7.39 26.83 -8.97
C THR A 93 -6.24 25.83 -9.16
N GLY A 94 -6.05 25.37 -10.40
CA GLY A 94 -4.99 24.43 -10.76
C GLY A 94 -5.40 22.96 -10.60
N ALA A 95 -4.40 22.11 -10.41
CA ALA A 95 -4.56 20.67 -10.30
C ALA A 95 -3.77 20.13 -9.11
N PHE A 96 -4.16 18.94 -8.62
CA PHE A 96 -3.41 18.23 -7.60
C PHE A 96 -2.00 17.90 -8.10
N GLY A 97 -1.00 18.33 -7.36
CA GLY A 97 0.40 18.12 -7.72
C GLY A 97 1.34 19.09 -7.00
N PRO A 98 2.64 19.02 -7.29
CA PRO A 98 3.66 19.78 -6.58
C PRO A 98 3.58 21.29 -6.78
N GLU A 99 2.93 21.73 -7.85
CA GLU A 99 2.81 23.17 -8.18
C GLU A 99 1.69 23.88 -7.38
N MET A 100 0.94 23.14 -6.54
CA MET A 100 -0.03 23.76 -5.63
C MET A 100 0.65 24.70 -4.64
N SER A 101 0.09 25.91 -4.46
CA SER A 101 0.53 26.83 -3.42
C SER A 101 0.25 26.26 -2.02
N THR A 102 0.95 26.76 -1.01
CA THR A 102 0.72 26.40 0.40
C THR A 102 -0.74 26.61 0.81
N ASP A 103 -1.34 27.73 0.39
CA ASP A 103 -2.75 28.04 0.69
C ASP A 103 -3.69 27.01 0.06
N THR A 104 -3.44 26.61 -1.18
CA THR A 104 -4.22 25.58 -1.88
C THR A 104 -4.09 24.21 -1.17
N ARG A 105 -2.89 23.85 -0.77
CA ARG A 105 -2.64 22.60 -0.01
C ARG A 105 -3.39 22.61 1.32
N ASN A 106 -3.37 23.74 2.05
CA ASN A 106 -4.08 23.88 3.31
C ASN A 106 -5.59 23.78 3.14
N LYS A 107 -6.17 24.43 2.12
CA LYS A 107 -7.60 24.29 1.78
C LYS A 107 -7.97 22.86 1.46
N LEU A 108 -7.14 22.15 0.67
CA LEU A 108 -7.39 20.76 0.35
C LEU A 108 -7.32 19.85 1.59
N LYS A 109 -6.36 20.07 2.49
CA LYS A 109 -6.27 19.36 3.78
C LYS A 109 -7.52 19.61 4.65
N GLN A 110 -8.01 20.84 4.71
CA GLN A 110 -9.26 21.17 5.42
C GLN A 110 -10.47 20.49 4.79
N LEU A 111 -10.55 20.43 3.47
CA LEU A 111 -11.62 19.71 2.76
C LEU A 111 -11.60 18.21 3.05
N LEU A 112 -10.45 17.57 3.02
CA LEU A 112 -10.27 16.18 3.40
C LEU A 112 -10.71 15.93 4.85
N GLN A 113 -10.24 16.78 5.76
CA GLN A 113 -10.57 16.70 7.18
C GLN A 113 -12.07 16.86 7.44
N SER A 114 -12.73 17.82 6.77
CA SER A 114 -14.18 18.08 6.93
C SER A 114 -15.04 16.88 6.54
N LYS A 115 -14.53 15.99 5.66
CA LYS A 115 -15.18 14.76 5.22
C LYS A 115 -14.72 13.52 5.98
N GLY A 116 -13.72 13.65 6.85
CA GLY A 116 -13.06 12.53 7.50
C GLY A 116 -12.44 11.55 6.49
N ILE A 117 -11.96 12.08 5.35
CA ILE A 117 -11.29 11.29 4.31
C ILE A 117 -9.78 11.42 4.47
N GLN A 118 -9.09 10.28 4.51
CA GLN A 118 -7.64 10.19 4.55
C GLN A 118 -7.08 9.99 3.14
N MET A 119 -6.16 10.85 2.71
CA MET A 119 -5.32 10.59 1.56
C MET A 119 -4.16 9.69 2.01
N VAL A 120 -4.15 8.44 1.57
CA VAL A 120 -3.16 7.42 1.98
C VAL A 120 -1.99 7.38 1.02
N ALA A 121 -2.25 7.59 -0.25
CA ALA A 121 -1.28 7.52 -1.34
C ALA A 121 -1.60 8.54 -2.43
N MET A 122 -0.70 8.66 -3.38
CA MET A 122 -0.91 9.35 -4.64
C MET A 122 -0.20 8.62 -5.80
N GLY A 123 -0.78 8.68 -6.99
CA GLY A 123 -0.22 8.09 -8.22
C GLY A 123 -1.29 7.99 -9.32
N VAL A 124 -1.03 7.34 -10.44
CA VAL A 124 0.28 6.74 -10.81
C VAL A 124 1.15 7.82 -11.43
N ILE A 125 2.40 7.93 -11.00
CA ILE A 125 3.34 8.93 -11.52
C ILE A 125 4.61 8.26 -12.05
N THR A 126 5.27 8.94 -12.99
CA THR A 126 6.55 8.49 -13.55
C THR A 126 7.53 9.67 -13.60
N PRO A 127 8.10 10.10 -12.45
CA PRO A 127 9.08 11.16 -12.43
C PRO A 127 10.31 10.78 -13.24
N LYS A 128 10.81 11.71 -14.05
CA LYS A 128 11.87 11.44 -15.03
C LYS A 128 13.27 11.60 -14.46
N ASN A 129 13.41 12.31 -13.35
CA ASN A 129 14.71 12.62 -12.76
C ASN A 129 14.58 12.86 -11.24
N LYS A 130 15.74 12.96 -10.58
CA LYS A 130 15.81 13.14 -9.11
C LYS A 130 15.05 14.38 -8.62
N ALA A 131 15.08 15.48 -9.37
CA ALA A 131 14.41 16.73 -8.96
C ALA A 131 12.87 16.56 -8.95
N GLU A 132 12.32 15.86 -9.92
CA GLU A 132 10.89 15.54 -9.96
C GLU A 132 10.50 14.55 -8.84
N TRP A 133 11.35 13.58 -8.54
CA TRP A 133 11.15 12.68 -7.40
C TRP A 133 11.14 13.42 -6.07
N ILE A 134 12.07 14.36 -5.86
CA ILE A 134 12.09 15.20 -4.65
C ILE A 134 10.79 15.98 -4.52
N LYS A 135 10.29 16.61 -5.58
CA LYS A 135 8.99 17.31 -5.58
C LYS A 135 7.83 16.37 -5.22
N ALA A 136 7.84 15.14 -5.72
CA ALA A 136 6.83 14.14 -5.40
C ALA A 136 6.89 13.73 -3.92
N PHE A 137 8.08 13.47 -3.39
CA PHE A 137 8.26 13.12 -1.98
C PHE A 137 7.93 14.29 -1.04
N ASP A 138 8.28 15.53 -1.40
CA ASP A 138 7.90 16.72 -0.64
C ASP A 138 6.38 16.87 -0.55
N LEU A 139 5.67 16.67 -1.66
CA LEU A 139 4.21 16.67 -1.67
C LEU A 139 3.63 15.53 -0.82
N ALA A 140 4.15 14.33 -0.96
CA ALA A 140 3.73 13.16 -0.20
C ALA A 140 3.92 13.39 1.31
N LYS A 141 5.06 13.94 1.71
CA LYS A 141 5.37 14.28 3.10
C LYS A 141 4.43 15.36 3.64
N ASP A 142 4.15 16.39 2.84
CA ASP A 142 3.25 17.48 3.23
C ASP A 142 1.81 17.01 3.51
N PHE A 143 1.33 16.01 2.76
CA PHE A 143 0.03 15.38 2.98
C PHE A 143 0.06 14.17 3.94
N GLY A 144 1.22 13.75 4.43
CA GLY A 144 1.36 12.61 5.35
C GLY A 144 1.05 11.26 4.69
N LEU A 145 1.39 11.11 3.41
CA LEU A 145 1.12 9.89 2.65
C LEU A 145 1.98 8.72 3.13
N SER A 146 1.44 7.51 3.04
CA SER A 146 2.16 6.28 3.37
C SER A 146 3.06 5.81 2.23
N TYR A 147 2.62 6.02 0.98
CA TYR A 147 3.37 5.61 -0.21
C TYR A 147 3.01 6.45 -1.45
N ILE A 148 3.86 6.33 -2.45
CA ILE A 148 3.67 6.87 -3.80
C ILE A 148 3.51 5.69 -4.75
N THR A 149 2.42 5.64 -5.50
CA THR A 149 2.23 4.68 -6.59
C THR A 149 2.90 5.20 -7.85
N SER A 150 3.78 4.40 -8.44
CA SER A 150 4.63 4.85 -9.53
C SER A 150 5.04 3.71 -10.46
N GLU A 151 5.50 4.10 -11.65
CA GLU A 151 6.24 3.24 -12.58
C GLU A 151 7.64 3.84 -12.78
N PRO A 152 8.57 3.63 -11.84
CA PRO A 152 9.87 4.26 -11.89
C PRO A 152 10.69 3.74 -13.07
N ILE A 153 11.50 4.60 -13.68
CA ILE A 153 12.46 4.19 -14.71
C ILE A 153 13.44 3.19 -14.07
N LYS A 154 13.63 2.02 -14.68
CA LYS A 154 14.40 0.90 -14.09
C LYS A 154 15.83 1.29 -13.66
N THR A 155 16.47 2.22 -14.37
CA THR A 155 17.81 2.72 -14.02
C THR A 155 17.83 3.68 -12.84
N GLN A 156 16.68 3.98 -12.24
CA GLN A 156 16.56 4.92 -11.12
C GLN A 156 16.23 4.22 -9.79
N TRP A 157 16.12 2.90 -9.73
CA TRP A 157 15.68 2.20 -8.51
C TRP A 157 16.53 2.54 -7.28
N ASP A 158 17.88 2.54 -7.39
CA ASP A 158 18.76 2.90 -6.27
C ASP A 158 18.48 4.32 -5.74
N MET A 159 18.31 5.26 -6.64
CA MET A 159 18.02 6.67 -6.30
C MET A 159 16.64 6.81 -5.68
N VAL A 160 15.63 6.10 -6.22
CA VAL A 160 14.24 6.13 -5.73
C VAL A 160 14.17 5.49 -4.34
N ASP A 161 14.81 4.33 -4.14
CA ASP A 161 14.86 3.66 -2.83
C ASP A 161 15.54 4.53 -1.76
N SER A 162 16.67 5.15 -2.13
CA SER A 162 17.39 6.06 -1.23
C SER A 162 16.52 7.25 -0.82
N LEU A 163 15.78 7.87 -1.75
CA LEU A 163 14.85 8.94 -1.43
C LEU A 163 13.69 8.43 -0.57
N ALA A 164 13.09 7.31 -0.93
CA ALA A 164 12.00 6.70 -0.19
C ALA A 164 12.39 6.46 1.29
N GLY A 165 13.60 5.91 1.53
CA GLY A 165 14.16 5.74 2.87
C GLY A 165 14.38 7.07 3.60
N ALA A 166 14.92 8.09 2.92
CA ALA A 166 15.17 9.40 3.52
C ALA A 166 13.89 10.14 3.92
N TYR A 167 12.79 9.96 3.16
CA TYR A 167 11.50 10.56 3.47
C TYR A 167 10.63 9.70 4.39
N GLY A 168 10.96 8.41 4.58
CA GLY A 168 10.13 7.45 5.30
C GLY A 168 8.82 7.12 4.58
N ILE A 169 8.79 7.26 3.24
CA ILE A 169 7.62 7.05 2.38
C ILE A 169 7.97 5.97 1.36
N LYS A 170 7.17 4.92 1.28
CA LYS A 170 7.43 3.82 0.35
C LYS A 170 7.09 4.21 -1.10
N VAL A 171 7.67 3.48 -2.06
CA VAL A 171 7.26 3.53 -3.48
C VAL A 171 6.66 2.19 -3.86
N ALA A 172 5.40 2.22 -4.29
CA ALA A 172 4.65 1.06 -4.72
C ALA A 172 4.62 1.03 -6.25
N ILE A 173 5.30 0.06 -6.86
CA ILE A 173 5.34 -0.10 -8.31
C ILE A 173 3.99 -0.62 -8.78
N HIS A 174 3.37 0.15 -9.68
CA HIS A 174 2.14 -0.20 -10.37
C HIS A 174 2.44 -0.98 -11.65
N ASP A 175 1.53 -1.83 -12.02
CA ASP A 175 1.57 -2.59 -13.26
C ASP A 175 0.48 -2.11 -14.24
N HIS A 176 0.82 -2.03 -15.51
CA HIS A 176 -0.11 -1.79 -16.60
C HIS A 176 -0.02 -2.92 -17.64
N PRO A 177 -0.99 -3.04 -18.57
CA PRO A 177 -0.88 -4.01 -19.64
C PRO A 177 0.36 -3.80 -20.52
N VAL A 178 0.79 -4.88 -21.18
CA VAL A 178 1.86 -4.79 -22.19
C VAL A 178 1.57 -3.65 -23.19
N PRO A 179 2.59 -2.88 -23.61
CA PRO A 179 4.03 -3.10 -23.45
C PRO A 179 4.67 -2.43 -22.20
N ASN A 180 3.92 -2.24 -21.11
CA ASN A 180 4.47 -1.62 -19.89
C ASN A 180 5.62 -2.45 -19.32
N PRO A 181 6.74 -1.82 -18.85
CA PRO A 181 7.89 -2.53 -18.31
C PRO A 181 7.62 -3.30 -17.01
N TYR A 182 6.49 -3.04 -16.34
CA TYR A 182 6.05 -3.70 -15.11
C TYR A 182 4.82 -4.59 -15.30
N SER A 183 4.50 -4.96 -16.55
CA SER A 183 3.34 -5.78 -16.88
C SER A 183 3.30 -7.18 -16.25
N HIS A 184 4.43 -7.65 -15.71
CA HIS A 184 4.55 -8.95 -15.05
C HIS A 184 5.19 -8.81 -13.67
N PRO A 185 4.75 -9.58 -12.64
CA PRO A 185 5.28 -9.52 -11.27
C PRO A 185 6.80 -9.67 -11.16
N ASP A 186 7.45 -10.46 -12.04
CA ASP A 186 8.91 -10.60 -12.08
C ASP A 186 9.64 -9.27 -12.21
N SER A 187 9.05 -8.31 -12.91
CA SER A 187 9.65 -6.97 -13.06
C SER A 187 9.66 -6.21 -11.75
N VAL A 188 8.64 -6.41 -10.91
CA VAL A 188 8.58 -5.84 -9.55
C VAL A 188 9.54 -6.59 -8.64
N LEU A 189 9.61 -7.94 -8.71
CA LEU A 189 10.60 -8.72 -7.96
C LEU A 189 12.03 -8.30 -8.27
N ALA A 190 12.33 -7.99 -9.52
CA ALA A 190 13.64 -7.44 -9.88
C ALA A 190 13.92 -6.09 -9.22
N ALA A 191 12.88 -5.22 -9.12
CA ALA A 191 13.00 -3.91 -8.52
C ALA A 191 13.16 -3.95 -7.00
N VAL A 192 12.49 -4.86 -6.29
CA VAL A 192 12.55 -4.94 -4.82
C VAL A 192 13.85 -5.56 -4.31
N LYS A 193 14.59 -6.26 -5.18
CA LYS A 193 15.87 -6.88 -4.82
C LYS A 193 16.92 -5.82 -4.49
N GLY A 194 17.25 -5.69 -3.22
CA GLY A 194 18.18 -4.68 -2.72
C GLY A 194 17.57 -3.28 -2.47
N HIS A 195 16.25 -3.12 -2.67
CA HIS A 195 15.54 -1.86 -2.50
C HIS A 195 14.39 -1.99 -1.48
N PRO A 196 14.68 -1.97 -0.17
CA PRO A 196 13.69 -2.26 0.88
C PRO A 196 12.56 -1.24 1.00
N ASN A 197 12.67 -0.09 0.33
CA ASN A 197 11.64 0.95 0.34
C ASN A 197 10.75 0.91 -0.93
N ILE A 198 11.02 -0.02 -1.83
CA ILE A 198 10.23 -0.28 -3.04
C ILE A 198 9.43 -1.57 -2.85
N GLY A 199 8.18 -1.58 -3.29
CA GLY A 199 7.31 -2.76 -3.31
C GLY A 199 6.28 -2.65 -4.42
N ALA A 200 5.19 -3.41 -4.33
CA ALA A 200 4.14 -3.46 -5.33
C ALA A 200 2.91 -2.64 -4.92
N CYS A 201 2.33 -1.92 -5.87
CA CYS A 201 0.91 -1.61 -5.93
C CYS A 201 0.29 -2.58 -6.93
N ALA A 202 -0.32 -3.64 -6.43
CA ALA A 202 -0.81 -4.78 -7.21
C ALA A 202 -2.13 -4.44 -7.92
N ASP A 203 -2.12 -4.10 -9.22
CA ASP A 203 -3.36 -3.99 -9.98
C ASP A 203 -3.78 -5.36 -10.49
N ILE A 204 -4.76 -5.96 -9.81
CA ILE A 204 -5.21 -7.33 -10.09
C ILE A 204 -5.90 -7.47 -11.45
N GLY A 205 -6.50 -6.40 -11.96
CA GLY A 205 -7.12 -6.38 -13.29
C GLY A 205 -6.08 -6.29 -14.41
N HIS A 206 -5.03 -5.49 -14.21
CA HIS A 206 -3.96 -5.40 -15.20
C HIS A 206 -3.15 -6.68 -15.31
N TRP A 207 -2.87 -7.37 -14.20
CA TRP A 207 -2.28 -8.71 -14.28
C TRP A 207 -3.16 -9.68 -15.07
N ALA A 208 -4.47 -9.66 -14.80
CA ALA A 208 -5.39 -10.52 -15.55
C ALA A 208 -5.46 -10.17 -17.05
N ARG A 209 -5.35 -8.88 -17.44
CA ARG A 209 -5.18 -8.45 -18.84
C ARG A 209 -3.93 -9.04 -19.50
N ASN A 210 -2.86 -9.20 -18.72
CA ASN A 210 -1.59 -9.78 -19.17
C ASN A 210 -1.55 -11.32 -19.09
N GLY A 211 -2.66 -11.98 -18.78
CA GLY A 211 -2.73 -13.43 -18.67
C GLY A 211 -2.09 -13.98 -17.39
N VAL A 212 -1.86 -13.14 -16.39
CA VAL A 212 -1.33 -13.54 -15.08
C VAL A 212 -2.49 -13.70 -14.09
N ASN A 213 -2.56 -14.85 -13.43
CA ASN A 213 -3.56 -15.05 -12.37
C ASN A 213 -3.24 -14.14 -11.17
N PRO A 214 -4.17 -13.28 -10.70
CA PRO A 214 -3.89 -12.34 -9.63
C PRO A 214 -3.46 -13.00 -8.31
N VAL A 215 -4.02 -14.15 -7.95
CA VAL A 215 -3.64 -14.86 -6.71
C VAL A 215 -2.22 -15.39 -6.80
N ASP A 216 -1.81 -15.89 -7.96
CA ASP A 216 -0.44 -16.37 -8.16
C ASP A 216 0.56 -15.21 -8.19
N ALA A 217 0.18 -14.07 -8.80
CA ALA A 217 0.99 -12.85 -8.74
C ALA A 217 1.18 -12.34 -7.31
N LEU A 218 0.12 -12.34 -6.50
CA LEU A 218 0.20 -11.97 -5.07
C LEU A 218 1.15 -12.90 -4.30
N LYS A 219 1.11 -14.22 -4.56
CA LYS A 219 2.05 -15.18 -3.95
C LYS A 219 3.50 -14.92 -4.36
N MET A 220 3.73 -14.61 -5.64
CA MET A 220 5.06 -14.26 -6.14
C MET A 220 5.63 -13.04 -5.42
N LEU A 221 4.78 -12.07 -5.07
CA LEU A 221 5.13 -10.80 -4.43
C LEU A 221 4.94 -10.82 -2.91
N GLU A 222 4.85 -12.01 -2.28
CA GLU A 222 4.69 -12.13 -0.83
C GLU A 222 5.75 -11.35 -0.06
N GLY A 223 5.30 -10.51 0.89
CA GLY A 223 6.16 -9.62 1.69
C GLY A 223 6.55 -8.31 1.01
N HIS A 224 6.16 -8.10 -0.26
CA HIS A 224 6.49 -6.90 -1.02
C HIS A 224 5.27 -6.06 -1.44
N ILE A 225 4.05 -6.44 -1.06
CA ILE A 225 2.83 -5.73 -1.44
C ILE A 225 2.62 -4.56 -0.47
N ILE A 226 2.63 -3.33 -0.98
CA ILE A 226 2.41 -2.09 -0.24
C ILE A 226 0.96 -1.65 -0.35
N GLY A 227 0.38 -1.71 -1.54
CA GLY A 227 -1.00 -1.40 -1.86
C GLY A 227 -1.50 -2.28 -2.99
N ALA A 228 -2.80 -2.21 -3.30
CA ALA A 228 -3.36 -2.89 -4.45
C ALA A 228 -4.51 -2.10 -5.06
N HIS A 229 -4.70 -2.24 -6.37
CA HIS A 229 -5.89 -1.74 -7.05
C HIS A 229 -6.90 -2.88 -7.25
N LEU A 230 -8.11 -2.65 -6.73
CA LEU A 230 -9.26 -3.49 -6.97
C LEU A 230 -9.88 -3.09 -8.31
N LYS A 231 -9.49 -3.80 -9.34
CA LYS A 231 -9.97 -3.65 -10.71
C LYS A 231 -10.51 -4.99 -11.18
N ASP A 232 -11.68 -5.02 -11.80
CA ASP A 232 -12.23 -6.21 -12.44
C ASP A 232 -12.45 -5.96 -13.92
N ILE A 233 -12.29 -6.99 -14.72
CA ILE A 233 -12.32 -6.92 -16.17
C ILE A 233 -13.20 -8.02 -16.75
N VAL A 234 -13.68 -7.80 -17.99
CA VAL A 234 -14.64 -8.72 -18.63
C VAL A 234 -14.00 -9.96 -19.25
N LYS A 235 -12.66 -9.98 -19.46
CA LYS A 235 -11.99 -11.07 -20.16
C LYS A 235 -10.53 -11.22 -19.74
N PHE A 236 -10.14 -12.45 -19.41
CA PHE A 236 -8.77 -12.82 -19.06
C PHE A 236 -7.87 -12.87 -20.31
N ASN A 237 -6.59 -12.51 -20.13
CA ASN A 237 -5.58 -12.51 -21.17
C ASN A 237 -5.97 -11.70 -22.41
N ASP A 238 -6.50 -10.52 -22.18
CA ASP A 238 -6.87 -9.56 -23.22
C ASP A 238 -6.47 -8.16 -22.75
N ALA A 239 -5.39 -7.61 -23.32
CA ALA A 239 -4.83 -6.32 -22.94
C ALA A 239 -5.82 -5.15 -23.13
N GLN A 240 -6.88 -5.35 -23.93
CA GLN A 240 -7.94 -4.36 -24.21
C GLN A 240 -9.25 -4.67 -23.49
N ALA A 241 -9.28 -5.68 -22.61
CA ALA A 241 -10.48 -6.02 -21.87
C ALA A 241 -11.01 -4.80 -21.09
N ALA A 242 -12.31 -4.53 -21.25
CA ALA A 242 -12.95 -3.42 -20.54
C ALA A 242 -13.05 -3.71 -19.04
N ASP A 243 -12.98 -2.63 -18.22
CA ASP A 243 -13.30 -2.69 -16.80
C ASP A 243 -14.80 -2.96 -16.59
N THR A 244 -15.10 -3.62 -15.51
CA THR A 244 -16.45 -3.83 -15.01
C THR A 244 -16.51 -3.69 -13.49
N VAL A 245 -17.71 -3.70 -12.93
CA VAL A 245 -17.93 -3.71 -11.48
C VAL A 245 -17.26 -4.94 -10.88
N VAL A 246 -16.47 -4.79 -9.82
CA VAL A 246 -15.90 -5.93 -9.09
C VAL A 246 -17.04 -6.81 -8.60
N SER A 247 -17.06 -8.03 -8.98
CA SER A 247 -18.11 -9.06 -8.86
C SER A 247 -18.84 -9.42 -10.16
N LYS A 248 -18.67 -8.65 -11.24
CA LYS A 248 -19.31 -8.93 -12.52
C LYS A 248 -18.31 -9.32 -13.61
N GLY A 249 -17.02 -9.26 -13.30
CA GLY A 249 -15.94 -9.66 -14.20
C GLY A 249 -15.41 -11.06 -13.87
N ILE A 250 -14.13 -11.23 -14.16
CA ILE A 250 -13.48 -12.54 -14.08
C ILE A 250 -12.58 -12.69 -12.84
N ILE A 251 -12.44 -11.66 -12.01
CA ILE A 251 -11.57 -11.69 -10.85
C ILE A 251 -12.26 -12.39 -9.67
N ASP A 252 -11.62 -13.42 -9.14
CA ASP A 252 -12.02 -14.09 -7.90
C ASP A 252 -11.58 -13.25 -6.68
N LEU A 253 -12.37 -12.20 -6.35
CA LEU A 253 -12.09 -11.35 -5.20
C LEU A 253 -11.99 -12.14 -3.88
N PRO A 254 -12.86 -13.11 -3.56
CA PRO A 254 -12.71 -13.95 -2.39
C PRO A 254 -11.33 -14.62 -2.28
N ALA A 255 -10.81 -15.18 -3.36
CA ALA A 255 -9.49 -15.80 -3.38
C ALA A 255 -8.36 -14.76 -3.20
N VAL A 256 -8.48 -13.58 -3.82
CA VAL A 256 -7.56 -12.45 -3.63
C VAL A 256 -7.52 -12.01 -2.17
N LEU A 257 -8.66 -11.77 -1.55
CA LEU A 257 -8.75 -11.32 -0.15
C LEU A 257 -8.22 -12.39 0.81
N LYS A 258 -8.50 -13.67 0.55
CA LYS A 258 -7.96 -14.80 1.34
C LYS A 258 -6.44 -14.85 1.27
N GLU A 259 -5.86 -14.65 0.09
CA GLU A 259 -4.42 -14.64 -0.08
C GLU A 259 -3.77 -13.44 0.61
N LEU A 260 -4.31 -12.24 0.48
CA LEU A 260 -3.84 -11.05 1.18
C LEU A 260 -3.93 -11.22 2.71
N LYS A 261 -5.01 -11.84 3.21
CA LYS A 261 -5.12 -12.19 4.64
C LYS A 261 -4.04 -13.17 5.07
N ARG A 262 -3.78 -14.22 4.28
CA ARG A 262 -2.70 -15.20 4.54
C ARG A 262 -1.34 -14.52 4.69
N GLN A 263 -1.08 -13.49 3.87
CA GLN A 263 0.15 -12.69 3.89
C GLN A 263 0.17 -11.64 5.00
N ASN A 264 -0.86 -11.51 5.84
CA ASN A 264 -1.02 -10.44 6.83
C ASN A 264 -0.91 -9.03 6.21
N PHE A 265 -1.39 -8.87 4.97
CA PHE A 265 -1.44 -7.58 4.33
C PHE A 265 -2.30 -6.59 5.14
N ASN A 266 -1.80 -5.39 5.34
CA ASN A 266 -2.46 -4.33 6.11
C ASN A 266 -2.49 -2.98 5.36
N GLY A 267 -2.21 -3.00 4.07
CA GLY A 267 -2.21 -1.83 3.20
C GLY A 267 -3.61 -1.40 2.76
N MET A 268 -3.66 -0.55 1.74
CA MET A 268 -4.90 -0.07 1.14
C MET A 268 -5.21 -0.84 -0.14
N LEU A 269 -6.48 -1.24 -0.28
CA LEU A 269 -7.08 -1.73 -1.51
C LEU A 269 -7.86 -0.55 -2.11
N SER A 270 -7.36 0.03 -3.19
CA SER A 270 -7.99 1.17 -3.88
C SER A 270 -8.88 0.66 -5.01
N ILE A 271 -10.17 0.93 -4.97
CA ILE A 271 -11.05 0.67 -6.12
C ILE A 271 -10.58 1.56 -7.27
N GLU A 272 -10.21 0.94 -8.39
CA GLU A 272 -9.94 1.63 -9.63
C GLU A 272 -10.84 1.07 -10.72
N HIS A 273 -11.71 1.94 -11.25
CA HIS A 273 -12.74 1.58 -12.22
C HIS A 273 -12.68 2.53 -13.41
N GLU A 274 -12.19 2.03 -14.54
CA GLU A 274 -11.93 2.82 -15.72
C GLU A 274 -13.04 2.66 -16.79
N SER A 275 -14.28 2.71 -16.33
CA SER A 275 -15.46 2.62 -17.17
C SER A 275 -16.54 3.57 -16.67
N ASN A 276 -17.58 3.80 -17.48
CA ASN A 276 -18.75 4.59 -17.08
C ASN A 276 -18.40 5.95 -16.45
N TRP A 277 -17.42 6.65 -17.00
CA TRP A 277 -16.68 7.77 -16.42
C TRP A 277 -17.51 8.87 -15.77
N TYR A 278 -18.68 9.21 -16.35
CA TYR A 278 -19.56 10.24 -15.80
C TYR A 278 -20.57 9.71 -14.78
N HIS A 279 -20.76 8.39 -14.73
CA HIS A 279 -21.76 7.71 -13.88
C HIS A 279 -21.17 6.55 -13.08
N SER A 280 -19.87 6.59 -12.76
CA SER A 280 -19.14 5.51 -12.06
C SER A 280 -19.54 5.33 -10.59
N LEU A 281 -20.16 6.33 -9.93
CA LEU A 281 -20.49 6.24 -8.50
C LEU A 281 -21.37 5.02 -8.13
N PRO A 282 -22.44 4.65 -8.86
CA PRO A 282 -23.19 3.43 -8.57
C PRO A 282 -22.32 2.16 -8.66
N ASP A 283 -21.38 2.11 -9.59
CA ASP A 283 -20.47 0.98 -9.78
C ASP A 283 -19.49 0.84 -8.61
N ILE A 284 -19.03 1.97 -8.07
CA ILE A 284 -18.18 2.00 -6.88
C ILE A 284 -18.95 1.54 -5.63
N ILE A 285 -20.20 1.96 -5.48
CA ILE A 285 -21.07 1.51 -4.37
C ILE A 285 -21.31 -0.01 -4.46
N LEU A 286 -21.59 -0.54 -5.65
CA LEU A 286 -21.75 -1.98 -5.84
C LEU A 286 -20.46 -2.74 -5.50
N THR A 287 -19.33 -2.27 -6.00
CA THR A 287 -18.01 -2.84 -5.69
C THR A 287 -17.74 -2.85 -4.19
N LYS A 288 -17.98 -1.71 -3.50
CA LYS A 288 -17.81 -1.61 -2.05
C LYS A 288 -18.71 -2.61 -1.30
N ASN A 289 -19.97 -2.69 -1.66
CA ASN A 289 -20.91 -3.60 -0.99
C ASN A 289 -20.50 -5.06 -1.15
N TYR A 290 -20.04 -5.45 -2.34
CA TYR A 290 -19.51 -6.78 -2.59
C TYR A 290 -18.22 -7.04 -1.79
N TYR A 291 -17.30 -6.07 -1.77
CA TYR A 291 -16.09 -6.15 -0.95
C TYR A 291 -16.42 -6.36 0.53
N ASP A 292 -17.33 -5.56 1.10
CA ASP A 292 -17.72 -5.66 2.50
C ASP A 292 -18.35 -7.03 2.81
N GLU A 293 -19.16 -7.55 1.90
CA GLU A 293 -19.75 -8.89 2.03
C GLU A 293 -18.65 -9.97 2.07
N GLN A 294 -17.69 -9.93 1.14
CA GLN A 294 -16.60 -10.91 1.09
C GLN A 294 -15.66 -10.79 2.29
N LEU A 295 -15.34 -9.55 2.71
CA LEU A 295 -14.51 -9.32 3.89
C LEU A 295 -15.16 -9.88 5.17
N ASN A 296 -16.49 -9.76 5.32
CA ASN A 296 -17.22 -10.32 6.44
C ASN A 296 -17.19 -11.86 6.48
N LYS A 297 -17.09 -12.52 5.32
CA LYS A 297 -16.94 -13.98 5.23
C LYS A 297 -15.54 -14.47 5.59
N LEU A 298 -14.55 -13.57 5.61
CA LEU A 298 -13.16 -13.89 5.99
C LEU A 298 -12.92 -13.82 7.51
N LYS A 299 -13.86 -13.25 8.26
CA LYS A 299 -13.76 -13.18 9.72
C LYS A 299 -14.03 -14.54 10.33
#